data_43013efae525fe45085726251982d7be
#
_entry.id   43013efae525fe45085726251982d7be
#
_cell.length_a   1.000
_cell.length_b   1.000
_cell.length_c   1.000
_cell.angle_alpha   90.00
_cell.angle_beta   90.00
_cell.angle_gamma   90.00
#
_symmetry.space_group_name_H-M   'P 1'
#
loop_
_entity.id
_entity.type
_entity.pdbx_description
1 polymer ?
#
loop_
_entity_poly.entity_id
_entity_poly.type
_entity_poly.pdbx_seq_one_letter_code
_entity_poly.pdbx_strand_id
1 'polypeptide(L)' 'MAWITGSEGDSIHSGSRAVTGPSGCCHAVDPDSGVTACGTATRSLAVWDQVPFARARMAGGELCATCMDVTERDHVSV' A
#
# COMPACT_ATOMS: atom_id res chain seq x y z
N MET A 1 -7.19 -0.30 13.71
CA MET A 1 -6.13 -1.10 13.08
C MET A 1 -5.40 -0.27 12.05
N ALA A 2 -4.09 -0.26 12.08
CA ALA A 2 -3.29 0.53 11.15
C ALA A 2 -2.86 -0.33 9.96
N TRP A 3 -3.28 0.06 8.76
CA TRP A 3 -2.88 -0.60 7.54
C TRP A 3 -1.60 0.05 7.01
N ILE A 4 -0.64 -0.77 6.62
CA ILE A 4 0.59 -0.30 5.98
C ILE A 4 0.50 -0.55 4.48
N THR A 5 1.50 -0.09 3.74
CA THR A 5 1.49 -0.15 2.28
C THR A 5 2.26 -1.37 1.76
N GLY A 6 1.64 -2.10 0.81
CA GLY A 6 2.34 -3.08 0.00
C GLY A 6 2.20 -2.68 -1.45
N SER A 7 3.29 -2.35 -2.13
CA SER A 7 3.26 -1.87 -3.50
C SER A 7 3.75 -2.91 -4.49
N GLU A 8 3.24 -2.85 -5.72
CA GLU A 8 3.68 -3.73 -6.79
C GLU A 8 5.04 -3.32 -7.34
N GLY A 9 5.41 -2.04 -7.21
CA GLY A 9 6.71 -1.52 -7.59
C GLY A 9 7.43 -0.91 -6.40
N ASP A 10 8.75 -0.84 -6.48
CA ASP A 10 9.59 -0.31 -5.41
C ASP A 10 10.46 0.86 -5.86
N SER A 11 10.27 1.34 -7.08
CA SER A 11 11.05 2.44 -7.64
C SER A 11 10.14 3.52 -8.21
N ILE A 12 10.46 4.76 -7.90
CA ILE A 12 9.78 5.93 -8.43
C ILE A 12 10.78 6.68 -9.29
N HIS A 13 10.42 6.94 -10.55
CA HIS A 13 11.25 7.70 -11.46
C HIS A 13 10.86 9.17 -11.44
N SER A 14 11.84 10.03 -11.15
CA SER A 14 11.66 11.48 -11.17
C SER A 14 12.78 12.07 -12.05
N GLY A 15 12.44 12.41 -13.28
CA GLY A 15 13.43 12.84 -14.26
C GLY A 15 14.38 11.69 -14.59
N SER A 16 15.70 11.91 -14.44
CA SER A 16 16.73 10.89 -14.67
C SER A 16 17.09 10.08 -13.42
N ARG A 17 16.40 10.32 -12.31
CA ARG A 17 16.69 9.66 -11.05
C ARG A 17 15.63 8.61 -10.71
N ALA A 18 16.10 7.49 -10.14
CA ALA A 18 15.22 6.49 -9.54
C ALA A 18 15.36 6.59 -8.02
N VAL A 19 14.23 6.69 -7.33
CA VAL A 19 14.17 6.77 -5.87
C VAL A 19 13.41 5.55 -5.36
N THR A 20 13.89 4.93 -4.30
CA THR A 20 13.19 3.80 -3.68
C THR A 20 11.93 4.30 -2.99
N GLY A 21 10.79 3.73 -3.34
CA GLY A 21 9.51 4.09 -2.76
C GLY A 21 8.37 3.28 -3.35
N PRO A 22 7.18 3.32 -2.72
CA PRO A 22 6.03 2.59 -3.24
C PRO A 22 5.59 3.16 -4.58
N SER A 23 5.45 2.29 -5.58
CA SER A 23 5.04 2.67 -6.93
C SER A 23 4.08 1.63 -7.49
N GLY A 24 3.37 2.00 -8.56
CA GLY A 24 2.35 1.16 -9.13
C GLY A 24 1.15 1.04 -8.19
N CYS A 25 0.45 -0.08 -8.23
CA CYS A 25 -0.72 -0.29 -7.39
C CYS A 25 -0.29 -0.61 -5.95
N CYS A 26 -0.78 0.17 -5.01
CA CYS A 26 -0.49 0.00 -3.59
C CYS A 26 -1.67 -0.65 -2.89
N HIS A 27 -1.38 -1.68 -2.11
CA HIS A 27 -2.39 -2.45 -1.37
C HIS A 27 -2.23 -2.19 0.12
N ALA A 28 -3.35 -2.29 0.84
CA ALA A 28 -3.33 -2.20 2.29
C ALA A 28 -2.93 -3.55 2.87
N VAL A 29 -1.90 -3.56 3.71
CA VAL A 29 -1.35 -4.76 4.33
C VAL A 29 -1.58 -4.68 5.83
N ASP A 30 -2.10 -5.76 6.42
CA ASP A 30 -2.20 -5.90 7.86
C ASP A 30 -0.80 -6.27 8.40
N PRO A 31 -0.17 -5.40 9.22
CA PRO A 31 1.19 -5.67 9.71
C PRO A 31 1.28 -6.88 10.62
N ASP A 32 0.19 -7.28 11.24
CA ASP A 32 0.19 -8.43 12.17
C ASP A 32 0.11 -9.76 11.44
N SER A 33 -0.75 -9.85 10.42
CA SER A 33 -0.97 -11.11 9.70
C SER A 33 -0.24 -11.18 8.37
N GLY A 34 0.16 -10.05 7.82
CA GLY A 34 0.80 -9.99 6.51
C GLY A 34 -0.16 -10.22 5.34
N VAL A 35 -1.46 -10.05 5.58
CA VAL A 35 -2.49 -10.25 4.57
C VAL A 35 -2.95 -8.90 4.03
N THR A 36 -3.20 -8.82 2.72
CA THR A 36 -3.74 -7.61 2.11
C THR A 36 -5.26 -7.56 2.28
N ALA A 37 -5.80 -6.35 2.30
CA ALA A 37 -7.25 -6.14 2.39
C ALA A 37 -7.99 -6.72 1.18
N CYS A 38 -7.37 -6.75 0.03
CA CYS A 38 -7.98 -7.28 -1.20
C CYS A 38 -7.66 -8.75 -1.47
N GLY A 39 -6.82 -9.37 -0.64
CA GLY A 39 -6.45 -10.78 -0.79
C GLY A 39 -5.24 -11.06 -1.68
N THR A 40 -4.59 -10.04 -2.21
CA THR A 40 -3.36 -10.20 -3.01
C THR A 40 -2.24 -10.77 -2.14
N ALA A 41 -1.44 -11.69 -2.69
CA ALA A 41 -0.33 -12.28 -1.93
C ALA A 41 0.75 -11.24 -1.65
N THR A 42 1.11 -11.07 -0.38
CA THR A 42 2.10 -10.06 0.03
C THR A 42 3.51 -10.38 -0.43
N ARG A 43 3.82 -11.65 -0.67
CA ARG A 43 5.16 -12.06 -1.12
C ARG A 43 5.53 -11.50 -2.49
N SER A 44 4.56 -11.05 -3.26
CA SER A 44 4.79 -10.41 -4.56
C SER A 44 4.82 -8.88 -4.45
N LEU A 45 4.72 -8.34 -3.24
CA LEU A 45 4.67 -6.92 -2.99
C LEU A 45 5.87 -6.46 -2.17
N ALA A 46 6.29 -5.22 -2.39
CA ALA A 46 7.23 -4.55 -1.51
C ALA A 46 6.43 -3.95 -0.34
N VAL A 47 6.74 -4.38 0.89
CA VAL A 47 6.03 -3.94 2.08
C VAL A 47 6.76 -2.77 2.72
N TRP A 48 6.02 -1.71 3.01
CA TRP A 48 6.55 -0.45 3.53
C TRP A 48 5.96 -0.18 4.91
N ASP A 49 6.64 -0.64 5.96
CA ASP A 49 6.17 -0.53 7.34
C ASP A 49 5.95 0.91 7.78
N GLN A 50 6.72 1.83 7.22
CA GLN A 50 6.70 3.24 7.62
C GLN A 50 5.75 4.10 6.78
N VAL A 51 5.06 3.49 5.81
CA VAL A 51 4.14 4.21 4.94
C VAL A 51 2.72 3.73 5.22
N PRO A 52 1.91 4.52 5.92
CA PRO A 52 0.50 4.17 6.10
C PRO A 52 -0.20 4.09 4.74
N PHE A 53 -1.10 3.13 4.59
CA PHE A 53 -1.79 2.94 3.31
C PHE A 53 -2.48 4.22 2.81
N ALA A 54 -3.10 4.97 3.72
CA ALA A 54 -3.80 6.21 3.37
C ALA A 54 -2.87 7.27 2.76
N ARG A 55 -1.56 7.16 2.99
CA ARG A 55 -0.57 8.11 2.48
C ARG A 55 0.23 7.59 1.29
N ALA A 56 -0.05 6.37 0.84
CA ALA A 56 0.71 5.78 -0.26
C ALA A 56 0.61 6.59 -1.56
N ARG A 57 -0.55 7.22 -1.80
CA ARG A 57 -0.73 8.08 -2.97
C ARG A 57 0.24 9.27 -2.95
N MET A 58 0.45 9.87 -1.78
CA MET A 58 1.38 11.00 -1.61
C MET A 58 2.82 10.57 -1.81
N ALA A 59 3.12 9.30 -1.57
CA ALA A 59 4.45 8.74 -1.78
C ALA A 59 4.72 8.35 -3.24
N GLY A 60 3.75 8.52 -4.13
CA GLY A 60 3.93 8.27 -5.57
C GLY A 60 3.22 7.06 -6.13
N GLY A 61 2.49 6.30 -5.31
CA GLY A 61 1.75 5.14 -5.75
C GLY A 61 0.28 5.43 -6.03
N GLU A 62 -0.41 4.43 -6.59
CA GLU A 62 -1.86 4.46 -6.76
C GLU A 62 -2.48 3.50 -5.76
N LEU A 63 -3.60 3.90 -5.15
CA LEU A 63 -4.27 3.06 -4.17
C LEU A 63 -5.17 2.04 -4.86
N CYS A 64 -5.06 0.77 -4.44
CA CYS A 64 -5.96 -0.28 -4.90
C CYS A 64 -7.39 0.03 -4.45
N ALA A 65 -8.33 0.07 -5.40
CA ALA A 65 -9.72 0.43 -5.11
C ALA A 65 -10.37 -0.53 -4.11
N THR A 66 -10.10 -1.83 -4.23
CA THR A 66 -10.62 -2.83 -3.30
C THR A 66 -10.06 -2.62 -1.90
N CYS A 67 -8.76 -2.35 -1.79
CA CYS A 67 -8.15 -2.07 -0.48
C CYS A 67 -8.71 -0.79 0.14
N MET A 68 -8.94 0.24 -0.68
CA MET A 68 -9.57 1.48 -0.20
C MET A 68 -10.95 1.21 0.37
N ASP A 69 -11.76 0.42 -0.33
CA ASP A 69 -13.11 0.10 0.10
C ASP A 69 -13.10 -0.68 1.43
N VAL A 70 -12.25 -1.69 1.54
CA VAL A 70 -12.15 -2.49 2.76
C VAL A 70 -11.65 -1.66 3.95
N THR A 71 -10.62 -0.83 3.74
CA THR A 71 -10.07 -0.01 4.82
C THR A 71 -11.05 1.08 5.27
N GLU A 72 -11.84 1.63 4.35
CA GLU A 72 -12.88 2.59 4.70
C GLU A 72 -13.97 1.95 5.55
N ARG A 73 -14.41 0.72 5.20
CA ARG A 73 -15.39 -0.01 5.99
C ARG A 73 -14.89 -0.31 7.38
N ASP A 74 -13.62 -0.73 7.49
CA ASP A 74 -12.98 -1.00 8.77
C ASP A 74 -12.94 0.25 9.64
N HIS A 75 -12.68 1.40 9.04
CA HIS A 75 -12.61 2.68 9.73
C HIS A 75 -14.00 3.17 10.17
N VAL A 76 -15.03 2.94 9.36
CA VAL A 76 -16.40 3.43 9.61
C VAL A 76 -17.17 2.53 10.57
N SER A 77 -16.74 1.30 10.76
CA SER A 77 -17.45 0.33 11.60
C SER A 77 -17.32 0.58 13.09
N VAL A 78 -16.90 1.74 13.47
CA VAL A 78 -16.75 2.13 14.88
C VAL A 78 -18.09 2.56 15.48
#